data_aa1236a2aa6331fb95bcd463c2372653
#
_entry.id   aa1236a2aa6331fb95bcd463c2372653
#
_cell.length_a   1.000
_cell.length_b   1.000
_cell.length_c   1.000
_cell.angle_alpha   90.00
_cell.angle_beta   90.00
_cell.angle_gamma   90.00
#
_symmetry.space_group_name_H-M   'P 1'
#
loop_
_entity.id
_entity.type
_entity.pdbx_description
1 polymer ?
#
loop_
_entity_poly.entity_id
_entity_poly.type
_entity_poly.pdbx_seq_one_letter_code
_entity_poly.pdbx_strand_id
1 'polypeptide(L)'
;MNTLALSDKIIFVFYFIIVATYGYWVYRKKKNDVSASQDFFLAEGSLTWWAIGASLIASNISAEQFIGMSGEGFFVGIAVAAYEWIAALTLIIIAVWFIPIYLKNKIYTMPQFLKTRYNESVSLVMAIFWLFLYVFVNLTSILYLGAVAINGLLGGDYLHVVMIGLMLMALLITLGGMKVIGYTDVIQVAVLIIGGFATVYMALQIVDQRINGALAGSAITGFKTLISQAPEHFKMILPKPNNTDMSAAGQLARDKYIVLPGIAMYFAGQWIVNLNYWGCNQYITQRALGAKLETARKGILFAGFIKLFMPVIVMLPGIAAFVLYKNGQLPGFEGGKDGAYSAILAFLPVGFKGLAIAALTAAIVASLAGKANSIATIFTLDIYKKYLNKLADEKKMVWTGRLTVFVSMIVAVIFTWQDLLGIGGEGGFTFIQKYTGFISPGVFAMFILGLFWKRTTGTAAMAGLITGFVLSIFFNNYAIGIFGTENIMYTAYLNKSGAYEIPFLINMGWSFVITVVTMVTISFAGPKVNPKSFEIDASMFKVSKSTLILIVITLMLLSALYVKFW
;
A
#
# COMPACT_ATOMS: atom_id res chain seq x y z
N MET A 1 -13.54 -14.09 25.37
CA MET A 1 -12.48 -14.28 24.37
C MET A 1 -11.33 -15.03 25.02
N ASN A 2 -10.79 -16.09 24.38
CA ASN A 2 -9.69 -16.85 24.96
C ASN A 2 -8.42 -15.99 24.95
N THR A 3 -7.85 -15.75 26.11
CA THR A 3 -6.53 -15.12 26.27
C THR A 3 -5.48 -15.92 25.51
N LEU A 4 -4.45 -15.23 24.99
CA LEU A 4 -3.33 -15.88 24.30
C LEU A 4 -2.67 -16.92 25.20
N ALA A 5 -2.51 -18.13 24.70
CA ALA A 5 -1.79 -19.19 25.39
C ALA A 5 -0.30 -18.84 25.55
N LEU A 6 0.36 -19.46 26.52
CA LEU A 6 1.79 -19.22 26.77
C LEU A 6 2.65 -19.50 25.53
N SER A 7 2.32 -20.56 24.76
CA SER A 7 3.01 -20.89 23.50
C SER A 7 2.88 -19.80 22.44
N ASP A 8 1.69 -19.16 22.32
CA ASP A 8 1.49 -18.05 21.38
C ASP A 8 2.37 -16.85 21.74
N LYS A 9 2.44 -16.54 23.05
CA LYS A 9 3.32 -15.48 23.57
C LYS A 9 4.81 -15.80 23.33
N ILE A 10 5.23 -17.06 23.52
CA ILE A 10 6.61 -17.50 23.27
C ILE A 10 6.96 -17.35 21.79
N ILE A 11 6.09 -17.80 20.86
CA ILE A 11 6.32 -17.67 19.41
C ILE A 11 6.47 -16.19 19.02
N PHE A 12 5.61 -15.33 19.55
CA PHE A 12 5.64 -13.90 19.32
C PHE A 12 6.95 -13.26 19.80
N VAL A 13 7.35 -13.52 21.05
CA VAL A 13 8.61 -13.02 21.63
C VAL A 13 9.82 -13.53 20.86
N PHE A 14 9.82 -14.82 20.49
CA PHE A 14 10.91 -15.43 19.71
C PHE A 14 11.09 -14.77 18.35
N TYR A 15 9.99 -14.45 17.65
CA TYR A 15 10.02 -13.65 16.42
C TYR A 15 10.75 -12.32 16.63
N PHE A 16 10.43 -11.58 17.71
CA PHE A 16 11.11 -10.32 18.02
C PHE A 16 12.59 -10.47 18.26
N ILE A 17 12.98 -11.46 19.04
CA ILE A 17 14.40 -11.74 19.33
C ILE A 17 15.16 -12.01 18.02
N ILE A 18 14.58 -12.79 17.11
CA ILE A 18 15.19 -13.07 15.80
C ILE A 18 15.37 -11.77 15.01
N VAL A 19 14.33 -10.97 14.84
CA VAL A 19 14.38 -9.73 14.03
C VAL A 19 15.35 -8.72 14.65
N ALA A 20 15.30 -8.51 15.97
CA ALA A 20 16.18 -7.59 16.67
C ALA A 20 17.65 -8.02 16.59
N THR A 21 17.95 -9.31 16.83
CA THR A 21 19.29 -9.86 16.77
C THR A 21 19.86 -9.77 15.36
N TYR A 22 19.07 -10.14 14.36
CA TYR A 22 19.48 -10.07 12.97
C TYR A 22 19.71 -8.61 12.51
N GLY A 23 18.80 -7.70 12.87
CA GLY A 23 18.96 -6.27 12.60
C GLY A 23 20.21 -5.68 13.22
N TYR A 24 20.51 -6.05 14.50
CA TYR A 24 21.73 -5.64 15.17
C TYR A 24 22.98 -6.20 14.50
N TRP A 25 22.96 -7.46 14.08
CA TRP A 25 24.07 -8.10 13.35
C TRP A 25 24.32 -7.39 12.01
N VAL A 26 23.27 -7.10 11.22
CA VAL A 26 23.37 -6.34 9.97
C VAL A 26 23.93 -4.94 10.22
N TYR A 27 23.46 -4.26 11.28
CA TYR A 27 23.96 -2.93 11.66
C TYR A 27 25.46 -2.94 11.98
N ARG A 28 25.96 -3.97 12.70
CA ARG A 28 27.39 -4.11 13.04
C ARG A 28 28.26 -4.45 11.84
N LYS A 29 27.73 -5.10 10.82
CA LYS A 29 28.46 -5.51 9.61
C LYS A 29 28.60 -4.34 8.61
N LYS A 30 29.07 -3.17 9.09
CA LYS A 30 29.36 -2.01 8.24
C LYS A 30 30.62 -2.21 7.41
N LYS A 31 30.60 -1.80 6.12
CA LYS A 31 31.80 -1.57 5.32
C LYS A 31 32.31 -0.15 5.58
N ASN A 32 33.62 0.01 5.77
CA ASN A 32 34.25 1.28 6.14
C ASN A 32 34.35 2.32 4.99
N ASP A 33 33.98 1.97 3.76
CA ASP A 33 34.29 2.76 2.56
C ASP A 33 33.15 3.59 1.99
N VAL A 34 31.99 3.68 2.66
CA VAL A 34 30.82 4.41 2.18
C VAL A 34 30.39 5.48 3.17
N SER A 35 29.91 6.62 2.64
CA SER A 35 29.43 7.70 3.52
C SER A 35 28.28 7.25 4.41
N ALA A 36 28.27 7.72 5.66
CA ALA A 36 27.28 7.32 6.66
C ALA A 36 25.85 7.70 6.23
N SER A 37 25.68 8.75 5.44
CA SER A 37 24.37 9.17 4.91
C SER A 37 23.88 8.26 3.79
N GLN A 38 24.76 7.82 2.88
CA GLN A 38 24.38 6.88 1.81
C GLN A 38 23.97 5.51 2.40
N ASP A 39 24.69 5.03 3.42
CA ASP A 39 24.31 3.79 4.12
C ASP A 39 22.95 3.94 4.81
N PHE A 40 22.73 5.07 5.50
CA PHE A 40 21.50 5.30 6.26
C PHE A 40 20.28 5.48 5.35
N PHE A 41 20.40 6.23 4.25
CA PHE A 41 19.25 6.58 3.40
C PHE A 41 19.05 5.63 2.21
N LEU A 42 20.12 5.00 1.66
CA LEU A 42 20.07 4.27 0.38
C LEU A 42 20.64 2.83 0.45
N ALA A 43 21.02 2.33 1.62
CA ALA A 43 21.59 0.99 1.81
C ALA A 43 22.84 0.70 0.96
N GLU A 44 23.63 1.72 0.60
CA GLU A 44 24.88 1.61 -0.22
C GLU A 44 24.70 0.91 -1.58
N GLY A 45 23.49 0.69 -2.06
CA GLY A 45 23.23 -0.14 -3.24
C GLY A 45 23.53 -1.63 -3.06
N SER A 46 23.68 -2.10 -1.81
CA SER A 46 24.10 -3.46 -1.46
C SER A 46 22.98 -4.50 -1.46
N LEU A 47 21.73 -4.07 -1.63
CA LEU A 47 20.59 -4.97 -1.60
C LEU A 47 20.58 -5.91 -2.82
N THR A 48 20.40 -7.20 -2.55
CA THR A 48 20.19 -8.20 -3.59
C THR A 48 18.78 -8.09 -4.19
N TRP A 49 18.54 -8.66 -5.38
CA TRP A 49 17.24 -8.58 -6.03
C TRP A 49 16.10 -9.16 -5.18
N TRP A 50 16.33 -10.27 -4.48
CA TRP A 50 15.33 -10.86 -3.59
C TRP A 50 15.08 -10.02 -2.33
N ALA A 51 16.12 -9.34 -1.80
CA ALA A 51 15.96 -8.41 -0.69
C ALA A 51 15.19 -7.15 -1.11
N ILE A 52 15.44 -6.62 -2.32
CA ILE A 52 14.65 -5.51 -2.88
C ILE A 52 13.18 -5.92 -3.01
N GLY A 53 12.90 -7.08 -3.61
CA GLY A 53 11.52 -7.55 -3.77
C GLY A 53 10.82 -7.82 -2.45
N ALA A 54 11.47 -8.47 -1.51
CA ALA A 54 10.95 -8.67 -0.16
C ALA A 54 10.70 -7.33 0.54
N SER A 55 11.64 -6.38 0.48
CA SER A 55 11.47 -5.06 1.09
C SER A 55 10.35 -4.24 0.46
N LEU A 56 10.14 -4.34 -0.86
CA LEU A 56 8.98 -3.75 -1.54
C LEU A 56 7.66 -4.32 -1.00
N ILE A 57 7.59 -5.64 -0.86
CA ILE A 57 6.41 -6.33 -0.31
C ILE A 57 6.20 -5.97 1.16
N ALA A 58 7.24 -6.03 1.99
CA ALA A 58 7.17 -5.68 3.42
C ALA A 58 6.66 -4.26 3.65
N SER A 59 7.07 -3.32 2.80
CA SER A 59 6.66 -1.92 2.92
C SER A 59 5.26 -1.64 2.41
N ASN A 60 4.79 -2.45 1.49
CA ASN A 60 3.45 -2.32 0.97
C ASN A 60 2.43 -3.05 1.85
N ILE A 61 2.75 -4.27 2.31
CA ILE A 61 1.83 -5.07 3.12
C ILE A 61 1.95 -4.65 4.57
N SER A 62 0.88 -4.05 5.07
CA SER A 62 0.75 -3.53 6.42
C SER A 62 -0.56 -3.98 7.05
N ALA A 63 -0.96 -3.37 8.16
CA ALA A 63 -2.29 -3.53 8.73
C ALA A 63 -3.41 -3.24 7.71
N GLU A 64 -3.17 -2.32 6.79
CA GLU A 64 -4.10 -1.96 5.73
C GLU A 64 -4.54 -3.17 4.90
N GLN A 65 -3.58 -4.05 4.54
CA GLN A 65 -3.89 -5.25 3.77
C GLN A 65 -4.47 -6.35 4.63
N PHE A 66 -3.89 -6.65 5.79
CA PHE A 66 -4.39 -7.73 6.62
C PHE A 66 -5.77 -7.45 7.22
N ILE A 67 -5.98 -6.24 7.69
CA ILE A 67 -7.25 -5.85 8.33
C ILE A 67 -8.20 -5.26 7.28
N GLY A 68 -7.74 -4.22 6.57
CA GLY A 68 -8.58 -3.49 5.65
C GLY A 68 -9.00 -4.32 4.43
N MET A 69 -8.06 -4.96 3.72
CA MET A 69 -8.43 -5.80 2.57
C MET A 69 -9.14 -7.09 2.97
N SER A 70 -8.87 -7.65 4.16
CA SER A 70 -9.68 -8.76 4.67
C SER A 70 -11.10 -8.31 4.96
N GLY A 71 -11.27 -7.11 5.52
CA GLY A 71 -12.57 -6.49 5.73
C GLY A 71 -13.31 -6.21 4.41
N GLU A 72 -12.61 -5.76 3.38
CA GLU A 72 -13.20 -5.63 2.05
C GLU A 72 -13.48 -7.01 1.42
N GLY A 73 -12.66 -8.03 1.69
CA GLY A 73 -12.96 -9.43 1.32
C GLY A 73 -14.26 -9.94 1.96
N PHE A 74 -14.50 -9.59 3.23
CA PHE A 74 -15.75 -9.85 3.93
C PHE A 74 -16.93 -9.11 3.29
N PHE A 75 -16.75 -7.84 2.95
CA PHE A 75 -17.83 -6.96 2.46
C PHE A 75 -18.08 -7.11 0.96
N VAL A 76 -17.04 -7.00 0.14
CA VAL A 76 -17.13 -6.99 -1.34
C VAL A 76 -16.83 -8.37 -1.92
N GLY A 77 -15.80 -9.04 -1.43
CA GLY A 77 -15.27 -10.28 -1.98
C GLY A 77 -13.97 -10.08 -2.78
N ILE A 78 -13.65 -11.06 -3.66
CA ILE A 78 -12.40 -11.13 -4.41
C ILE A 78 -12.20 -9.97 -5.40
N ALA A 79 -13.24 -9.23 -5.76
CA ALA A 79 -13.15 -8.07 -6.64
C ALA A 79 -12.08 -7.05 -6.17
N VAL A 80 -11.87 -6.93 -4.87
CA VAL A 80 -10.82 -6.06 -4.28
C VAL A 80 -9.41 -6.55 -4.60
N ALA A 81 -9.22 -7.82 -4.99
CA ALA A 81 -7.94 -8.33 -5.48
C ALA A 81 -7.42 -7.57 -6.70
N ALA A 82 -8.29 -6.82 -7.40
CA ALA A 82 -7.90 -5.92 -8.48
C ALA A 82 -6.76 -4.97 -8.08
N TYR A 83 -6.72 -4.50 -6.83
CA TYR A 83 -5.63 -3.65 -6.35
C TYR A 83 -4.28 -4.38 -6.36
N GLU A 84 -4.25 -5.63 -5.95
CA GLU A 84 -3.03 -6.45 -5.89
C GLU A 84 -2.61 -6.98 -7.27
N TRP A 85 -3.59 -7.39 -8.08
CA TRP A 85 -3.33 -7.99 -9.39
C TRP A 85 -2.94 -6.95 -10.44
N ILE A 86 -3.56 -5.77 -10.44
CA ILE A 86 -3.11 -4.65 -11.26
C ILE A 86 -1.75 -4.12 -10.77
N ALA A 87 -1.45 -4.19 -9.47
CA ALA A 87 -0.13 -3.87 -8.96
C ALA A 87 0.96 -4.75 -9.58
N ALA A 88 0.71 -6.06 -9.78
CA ALA A 88 1.66 -6.95 -10.44
C ALA A 88 1.98 -6.48 -11.87
N LEU A 89 0.95 -6.10 -12.64
CA LEU A 89 1.12 -5.56 -14.00
C LEU A 89 1.83 -4.19 -13.96
N THR A 90 1.47 -3.34 -13.02
CA THR A 90 2.10 -2.02 -12.82
C THR A 90 3.59 -2.15 -12.50
N LEU A 91 3.98 -3.11 -11.67
CA LEU A 91 5.38 -3.37 -11.32
C LEU A 91 6.19 -3.81 -12.56
N ILE A 92 5.59 -4.54 -13.51
CA ILE A 92 6.22 -4.81 -14.81
C ILE A 92 6.46 -3.50 -15.57
N ILE A 93 5.45 -2.64 -15.66
CA ILE A 93 5.58 -1.33 -16.32
C ILE A 93 6.71 -0.51 -15.70
N ILE A 94 6.76 -0.46 -14.38
CA ILE A 94 7.78 0.32 -13.66
C ILE A 94 9.17 -0.27 -13.84
N ALA A 95 9.34 -1.58 -13.76
CA ALA A 95 10.63 -2.24 -13.96
C ALA A 95 11.19 -2.00 -15.37
N VAL A 96 10.32 -1.96 -16.39
CA VAL A 96 10.73 -1.84 -17.78
C VAL A 96 10.92 -0.38 -18.19
N TRP A 97 10.02 0.53 -17.78
CA TRP A 97 10.00 1.90 -18.34
C TRP A 97 10.41 3.00 -17.35
N PHE A 98 10.09 2.92 -16.06
CA PHE A 98 10.38 3.99 -15.11
C PHE A 98 11.79 3.89 -14.51
N ILE A 99 12.14 2.73 -13.98
CA ILE A 99 13.41 2.49 -13.28
C ILE A 99 14.64 2.78 -14.16
N PRO A 100 14.67 2.39 -15.46
CA PRO A 100 15.81 2.74 -16.31
C PRO A 100 16.04 4.24 -16.41
N ILE A 101 14.97 5.04 -16.52
CA ILE A 101 15.06 6.50 -16.61
C ILE A 101 15.59 7.07 -15.30
N TYR A 102 15.07 6.63 -14.15
CA TYR A 102 15.52 7.09 -12.84
C TYR A 102 17.01 6.78 -12.61
N LEU A 103 17.44 5.55 -12.85
CA LEU A 103 18.82 5.12 -12.62
C LEU A 103 19.81 5.79 -13.60
N LYS A 104 19.47 5.94 -14.88
CA LYS A 104 20.32 6.65 -15.85
C LYS A 104 20.56 8.10 -15.44
N ASN A 105 19.55 8.75 -14.87
CA ASN A 105 19.62 10.14 -14.42
C ASN A 105 20.07 10.28 -12.97
N LYS A 106 20.52 9.20 -12.32
CA LYS A 106 20.99 9.18 -10.93
C LYS A 106 20.00 9.81 -9.94
N ILE A 107 18.71 9.50 -10.13
CA ILE A 107 17.64 9.94 -9.24
C ILE A 107 17.61 9.02 -8.04
N TYR A 108 17.75 9.57 -6.84
CA TYR A 108 17.73 8.84 -5.57
C TYR A 108 16.50 9.17 -4.74
N THR A 109 15.90 10.36 -4.95
CA THR A 109 14.66 10.75 -4.30
C THR A 109 13.64 11.26 -5.31
N MET A 110 12.35 11.09 -5.02
CA MET A 110 11.30 11.61 -5.89
C MET A 110 11.28 13.15 -5.94
N PRO A 111 11.52 13.90 -4.83
CA PRO A 111 11.76 15.34 -4.92
C PRO A 111 12.95 15.71 -5.82
N GLN A 112 14.04 14.92 -5.80
CA GLN A 112 15.17 15.14 -6.73
C GLN A 112 14.76 14.98 -8.18
N PHE A 113 13.93 13.97 -8.52
CA PHE A 113 13.36 13.83 -9.86
C PHE A 113 12.65 15.11 -10.30
N LEU A 114 11.77 15.63 -9.44
CA LEU A 114 10.99 16.82 -9.74
C LEU A 114 11.86 18.07 -9.91
N LYS A 115 12.90 18.21 -9.08
CA LYS A 115 13.88 19.30 -9.23
C LYS A 115 14.64 19.20 -10.56
N THR A 116 15.13 18.01 -10.88
CA THR A 116 15.92 17.78 -12.09
C THR A 116 15.09 18.00 -13.35
N ARG A 117 13.86 17.50 -13.35
CA ARG A 117 12.96 17.56 -14.50
C ARG A 117 12.24 18.90 -14.66
N TYR A 118 11.89 19.53 -13.55
CA TYR A 118 11.09 20.76 -13.53
C TYR A 118 11.84 21.92 -12.86
N ASN A 119 11.63 22.12 -11.57
CA ASN A 119 12.29 23.17 -10.81
C ASN A 119 12.25 22.90 -9.28
N GLU A 120 12.90 23.78 -8.51
CA GLU A 120 12.95 23.65 -7.06
C GLU A 120 11.59 23.85 -6.37
N SER A 121 10.74 24.74 -6.90
CA SER A 121 9.43 25.01 -6.31
C SER A 121 8.53 23.79 -6.36
N VAL A 122 8.45 23.10 -7.50
CA VAL A 122 7.70 21.84 -7.65
C VAL A 122 8.25 20.77 -6.71
N SER A 123 9.58 20.65 -6.62
CA SER A 123 10.25 19.69 -5.72
C SER A 123 9.92 19.97 -4.25
N LEU A 124 9.99 21.22 -3.81
CA LEU A 124 9.74 21.61 -2.42
C LEU A 124 8.28 21.41 -2.02
N VAL A 125 7.34 21.87 -2.85
CA VAL A 125 5.91 21.71 -2.59
C VAL A 125 5.58 20.22 -2.45
N MET A 126 6.09 19.37 -3.36
CA MET A 126 5.87 17.94 -3.28
C MET A 126 6.57 17.28 -2.08
N ALA A 127 7.77 17.73 -1.70
CA ALA A 127 8.45 17.21 -0.51
C ALA A 127 7.63 17.47 0.76
N ILE A 128 7.13 18.70 0.94
CA ILE A 128 6.25 19.07 2.07
C ILE A 128 4.97 18.22 2.04
N PHE A 129 4.41 18.05 0.87
CA PHE A 129 3.18 17.32 0.67
C PHE A 129 3.32 15.81 1.00
N TRP A 130 4.38 15.16 0.52
CA TRP A 130 4.68 13.77 0.89
C TRP A 130 4.94 13.61 2.38
N LEU A 131 5.64 14.56 3.01
CA LEU A 131 5.85 14.52 4.46
C LEU A 131 4.52 14.56 5.21
N PHE A 132 3.62 15.47 4.81
CA PHE A 132 2.29 15.55 5.39
C PHE A 132 1.50 14.24 5.21
N LEU A 133 1.44 13.72 3.98
CA LEU A 133 0.75 12.47 3.66
C LEU A 133 1.31 11.27 4.44
N TYR A 134 2.64 11.16 4.50
CA TYR A 134 3.28 10.01 5.16
C TYR A 134 3.11 10.07 6.68
N VAL A 135 3.18 11.24 7.29
CA VAL A 135 3.01 11.39 8.75
C VAL A 135 1.55 11.24 9.13
N PHE A 136 0.66 12.08 8.57
CA PHE A 136 -0.72 12.19 9.04
C PHE A 136 -1.69 11.17 8.44
N VAL A 137 -1.40 10.61 7.28
CA VAL A 137 -2.28 9.58 6.69
C VAL A 137 -1.67 8.19 6.86
N ASN A 138 -0.44 7.99 6.43
CA ASN A 138 0.10 6.63 6.36
C ASN A 138 0.59 6.10 7.71
N LEU A 139 1.45 6.83 8.44
CA LEU A 139 1.94 6.34 9.75
C LEU A 139 0.79 6.19 10.74
N THR A 140 -0.10 7.17 10.80
CA THR A 140 -1.26 7.15 11.70
C THR A 140 -2.18 5.97 11.41
N SER A 141 -2.58 5.79 10.14
CA SER A 141 -3.49 4.70 9.77
C SER A 141 -2.90 3.31 10.03
N ILE A 142 -1.62 3.10 9.70
CA ILE A 142 -0.97 1.81 9.93
C ILE A 142 -0.84 1.52 11.43
N LEU A 143 -0.46 2.54 12.22
CA LEU A 143 -0.31 2.40 13.65
C LEU A 143 -1.66 2.11 14.32
N TYR A 144 -2.71 2.87 13.96
CA TYR A 144 -4.06 2.69 14.49
C TYR A 144 -4.64 1.32 14.15
N LEU A 145 -4.72 0.99 12.86
CA LEU A 145 -5.28 -0.29 12.41
C LEU A 145 -4.50 -1.48 12.97
N GLY A 146 -3.18 -1.37 13.00
CA GLY A 146 -2.32 -2.39 13.59
C GLY A 146 -2.58 -2.59 15.08
N ALA A 147 -2.72 -1.50 15.82
CA ALA A 147 -3.00 -1.55 17.25
C ALA A 147 -4.39 -2.10 17.54
N VAL A 148 -5.42 -1.66 16.80
CA VAL A 148 -6.80 -2.17 16.93
C VAL A 148 -6.84 -3.68 16.68
N ALA A 149 -6.17 -4.16 15.64
CA ALA A 149 -6.14 -5.57 15.30
C ALA A 149 -5.50 -6.43 16.38
N ILE A 150 -4.33 -6.03 16.88
CA ILE A 150 -3.63 -6.76 17.94
C ILE A 150 -4.39 -6.67 19.26
N ASN A 151 -4.93 -5.49 19.59
CA ASN A 151 -5.76 -5.31 20.80
C ASN A 151 -6.97 -6.24 20.81
N GLY A 152 -7.66 -6.38 19.66
CA GLY A 152 -8.80 -7.30 19.55
C GLY A 152 -8.45 -8.77 19.83
N LEU A 153 -7.19 -9.17 19.62
CA LEU A 153 -6.70 -10.51 19.90
C LEU A 153 -6.23 -10.72 21.34
N LEU A 154 -5.85 -9.64 22.03
CA LEU A 154 -5.39 -9.70 23.43
C LEU A 154 -6.54 -9.83 24.43
N GLY A 155 -7.76 -9.50 24.04
CA GLY A 155 -8.96 -9.68 24.86
C GLY A 155 -9.10 -8.70 26.04
N GLY A 156 -8.44 -7.56 25.99
CA GLY A 156 -8.48 -6.49 26.98
C GLY A 156 -8.33 -5.11 26.37
N ASP A 157 -8.31 -4.07 27.17
CA ASP A 157 -8.05 -2.70 26.72
C ASP A 157 -6.55 -2.37 26.78
N TYR A 158 -5.82 -2.88 25.79
CA TYR A 158 -4.36 -2.66 25.64
C TYR A 158 -4.01 -1.79 24.42
N LEU A 159 -4.98 -1.09 23.84
CA LEU A 159 -4.80 -0.35 22.58
C LEU A 159 -3.58 0.57 22.61
N HIS A 160 -3.48 1.43 23.61
CA HIS A 160 -2.38 2.39 23.75
C HIS A 160 -1.03 1.71 24.04
N VAL A 161 -1.03 0.62 24.81
CA VAL A 161 0.18 -0.17 25.09
C VAL A 161 0.71 -0.81 23.80
N VAL A 162 -0.19 -1.34 22.99
CA VAL A 162 0.15 -1.92 21.68
C VAL A 162 0.67 -0.83 20.71
N MET A 163 0.04 0.34 20.66
CA MET A 163 0.53 1.48 19.85
C MET A 163 1.97 1.84 20.22
N ILE A 164 2.26 2.01 21.50
CA ILE A 164 3.62 2.32 21.98
C ILE A 164 4.58 1.18 21.63
N GLY A 165 4.19 -0.07 21.83
CA GLY A 165 4.99 -1.25 21.51
C GLY A 165 5.36 -1.29 20.01
N LEU A 166 4.39 -1.12 19.11
CA LEU A 166 4.60 -1.07 17.65
C LEU A 166 5.52 0.10 17.26
N MET A 167 5.31 1.28 17.84
CA MET A 167 6.18 2.43 17.62
C MET A 167 7.62 2.15 18.03
N LEU A 168 7.85 1.63 19.25
CA LEU A 168 9.20 1.33 19.73
C LEU A 168 9.91 0.30 18.85
N MET A 169 9.22 -0.74 18.39
CA MET A 169 9.77 -1.74 17.49
C MET A 169 10.16 -1.14 16.13
N ALA A 170 9.27 -0.34 15.54
CA ALA A 170 9.56 0.35 14.29
C ALA A 170 10.73 1.32 14.43
N LEU A 171 10.84 2.04 15.56
CA LEU A 171 11.98 2.90 15.86
C LEU A 171 13.29 2.12 15.91
N LEU A 172 13.35 1.00 16.63
CA LEU A 172 14.56 0.17 16.75
C LEU A 172 15.10 -0.24 15.36
N ILE A 173 14.23 -0.64 14.45
CA ILE A 173 14.62 -1.05 13.08
C ILE A 173 15.03 0.18 12.26
N THR A 174 14.24 1.26 12.30
CA THR A 174 14.45 2.46 11.46
C THR A 174 15.75 3.19 11.83
N LEU A 175 16.09 3.27 13.10
CA LEU A 175 17.33 3.92 13.55
C LEU A 175 18.60 3.22 13.06
N GLY A 176 18.49 1.98 12.60
CA GLY A 176 19.55 1.24 11.91
C GLY A 176 19.78 1.66 10.46
N GLY A 177 18.84 2.41 9.85
CA GLY A 177 18.88 2.89 8.47
C GLY A 177 18.38 1.88 7.45
N MET A 178 18.39 2.28 6.18
CA MET A 178 17.76 1.54 5.07
C MET A 178 18.33 0.13 4.87
N LYS A 179 19.61 -0.08 5.16
CA LYS A 179 20.26 -1.40 5.06
C LYS A 179 19.68 -2.39 6.07
N VAL A 180 19.52 -1.96 7.32
CA VAL A 180 18.89 -2.79 8.36
C VAL A 180 17.45 -3.09 8.00
N ILE A 181 16.69 -2.08 7.58
CA ILE A 181 15.30 -2.23 7.12
C ILE A 181 15.24 -3.28 6.00
N GLY A 182 16.01 -3.12 4.91
CA GLY A 182 15.93 -3.99 3.74
C GLY A 182 16.23 -5.46 4.04
N TYR A 183 17.15 -5.75 4.97
CA TYR A 183 17.45 -7.13 5.33
C TYR A 183 16.51 -7.70 6.39
N THR A 184 16.05 -6.91 7.36
CA THR A 184 15.00 -7.36 8.30
C THR A 184 13.67 -7.59 7.61
N ASP A 185 13.34 -6.80 6.58
CA ASP A 185 12.15 -6.98 5.74
C ASP A 185 12.07 -8.39 5.14
N VAL A 186 13.21 -9.02 4.82
CA VAL A 186 13.23 -10.39 4.29
C VAL A 186 12.67 -11.39 5.31
N ILE A 187 13.11 -11.29 6.57
CA ILE A 187 12.59 -12.17 7.63
C ILE A 187 11.11 -11.86 7.85
N GLN A 188 10.76 -10.58 7.88
CA GLN A 188 9.39 -10.14 8.09
C GLN A 188 8.45 -10.65 6.99
N VAL A 189 8.85 -10.58 5.72
CA VAL A 189 8.07 -11.13 4.60
C VAL A 189 7.98 -12.65 4.64
N ALA A 190 9.03 -13.34 5.02
CA ALA A 190 8.99 -14.79 5.19
C ALA A 190 7.96 -15.20 6.26
N VAL A 191 8.00 -14.54 7.43
CA VAL A 191 7.03 -14.79 8.52
C VAL A 191 5.61 -14.41 8.09
N LEU A 192 5.46 -13.28 7.37
CA LEU A 192 4.18 -12.83 6.82
C LEU A 192 3.57 -13.87 5.85
N ILE A 193 4.35 -14.38 4.90
CA ILE A 193 3.88 -15.35 3.91
C ILE A 193 3.53 -16.68 4.59
N ILE A 194 4.41 -17.20 5.44
CA ILE A 194 4.20 -18.47 6.15
C ILE A 194 2.99 -18.36 7.09
N GLY A 195 2.95 -17.33 7.94
CA GLY A 195 1.85 -17.11 8.87
C GLY A 195 0.53 -16.81 8.17
N GLY A 196 0.58 -16.06 7.06
CA GLY A 196 -0.59 -15.75 6.25
C GLY A 196 -1.19 -17.01 5.60
N PHE A 197 -0.38 -17.84 4.95
CA PHE A 197 -0.87 -19.12 4.38
C PHE A 197 -1.34 -20.09 5.46
N ALA A 198 -0.65 -20.16 6.61
CA ALA A 198 -1.11 -20.96 7.74
C ALA A 198 -2.49 -20.50 8.23
N THR A 199 -2.70 -19.17 8.34
CA THR A 199 -4.00 -18.60 8.72
C THR A 199 -5.09 -18.98 7.71
N VAL A 200 -4.83 -18.86 6.41
CA VAL A 200 -5.77 -19.25 5.36
C VAL A 200 -6.11 -20.74 5.44
N TYR A 201 -5.09 -21.59 5.55
CA TYR A 201 -5.27 -23.04 5.65
C TYR A 201 -6.19 -23.40 6.82
N MET A 202 -5.92 -22.82 8.00
CA MET A 202 -6.73 -23.07 9.20
C MET A 202 -8.14 -22.46 9.08
N ALA A 203 -8.28 -21.26 8.51
CA ALA A 203 -9.58 -20.64 8.28
C ALA A 203 -10.48 -21.51 7.40
N LEU A 204 -9.92 -22.09 6.33
CA LEU A 204 -10.64 -23.01 5.46
C LEU A 204 -11.05 -24.31 6.17
N GLN A 205 -10.18 -24.86 7.02
CA GLN A 205 -10.54 -26.01 7.86
C GLN A 205 -11.68 -25.68 8.84
N ILE A 206 -11.65 -24.50 9.48
CA ILE A 206 -12.69 -24.02 10.38
C ILE A 206 -14.04 -23.89 9.65
N VAL A 207 -14.02 -23.40 8.40
CA VAL A 207 -15.25 -23.34 7.57
C VAL A 207 -15.82 -24.75 7.35
N ASP A 208 -14.99 -25.73 6.97
CA ASP A 208 -15.45 -27.10 6.79
C ASP A 208 -16.00 -27.72 8.08
N GLN A 209 -15.30 -27.52 9.19
CA GLN A 209 -15.75 -28.01 10.51
C GLN A 209 -17.09 -27.41 10.93
N ARG A 210 -17.26 -26.10 10.80
CA ARG A 210 -18.42 -25.38 11.34
C ARG A 210 -19.63 -25.37 10.42
N ILE A 211 -19.42 -25.42 9.11
CA ILE A 211 -20.52 -25.39 8.12
C ILE A 211 -20.92 -26.80 7.72
N ASN A 212 -19.94 -27.69 7.50
CA ASN A 212 -20.22 -29.05 7.02
C ASN A 212 -20.23 -30.10 8.17
N GLY A 213 -19.88 -29.70 9.40
CA GLY A 213 -19.83 -30.60 10.55
C GLY A 213 -18.67 -31.61 10.53
N ALA A 214 -17.61 -31.34 9.78
CA ALA A 214 -16.45 -32.22 9.67
C ALA A 214 -15.64 -32.25 10.98
N LEU A 215 -15.28 -33.43 11.48
CA LEU A 215 -14.52 -33.58 12.74
C LEU A 215 -13.11 -33.01 12.63
N ALA A 216 -12.38 -33.30 11.54
CA ALA A 216 -11.00 -32.84 11.33
C ALA A 216 -10.88 -31.60 10.42
N GLY A 217 -11.89 -31.31 9.61
CA GLY A 217 -11.89 -30.23 8.61
C GLY A 217 -10.86 -30.43 7.47
N SER A 218 -11.25 -30.07 6.27
CA SER A 218 -10.40 -30.08 5.09
C SER A 218 -10.34 -28.69 4.47
N ALA A 219 -9.15 -28.15 4.23
CA ALA A 219 -9.00 -26.85 3.58
C ALA A 219 -9.57 -26.85 2.15
N ILE A 220 -9.47 -27.96 1.41
CA ILE A 220 -10.02 -28.10 0.06
C ILE A 220 -11.54 -28.09 0.10
N THR A 221 -12.15 -28.83 1.01
CA THR A 221 -13.61 -28.85 1.19
C THR A 221 -14.09 -27.48 1.68
N GLY A 222 -13.42 -26.87 2.64
CA GLY A 222 -13.72 -25.52 3.13
C GLY A 222 -13.68 -24.49 2.01
N PHE A 223 -12.69 -24.54 1.13
CA PHE A 223 -12.62 -23.63 -0.03
C PHE A 223 -13.80 -23.85 -1.01
N LYS A 224 -14.17 -25.11 -1.28
CA LYS A 224 -15.36 -25.41 -2.08
C LYS A 224 -16.63 -24.88 -1.41
N THR A 225 -16.73 -25.01 -0.10
CA THR A 225 -17.84 -24.46 0.70
C THR A 225 -17.89 -22.93 0.61
N LEU A 226 -16.76 -22.22 0.66
CA LEU A 226 -16.75 -20.77 0.45
C LEU A 226 -17.35 -20.39 -0.90
N ILE A 227 -16.92 -21.04 -1.98
CA ILE A 227 -17.41 -20.76 -3.34
C ILE A 227 -18.91 -21.05 -3.44
N SER A 228 -19.39 -22.15 -2.86
CA SER A 228 -20.81 -22.52 -2.93
C SER A 228 -21.72 -21.64 -2.08
N GLN A 229 -21.26 -21.21 -0.89
CA GLN A 229 -22.03 -20.40 0.05
C GLN A 229 -22.00 -18.89 -0.26
N ALA A 230 -20.96 -18.43 -0.96
CA ALA A 230 -20.75 -17.04 -1.31
C ALA A 230 -20.27 -16.85 -2.76
N PRO A 231 -20.99 -17.36 -3.79
CA PRO A 231 -20.53 -17.31 -5.19
C PRO A 231 -20.30 -15.87 -5.68
N GLU A 232 -21.08 -14.91 -5.20
CA GLU A 232 -20.92 -13.50 -5.57
C GLU A 232 -19.63 -12.88 -5.03
N HIS A 233 -19.05 -13.42 -3.94
CA HIS A 233 -17.76 -12.99 -3.41
C HIS A 233 -16.57 -13.50 -4.24
N PHE A 234 -16.79 -14.34 -5.22
CA PHE A 234 -15.75 -14.86 -6.14
C PHE A 234 -15.83 -14.26 -7.54
N LYS A 235 -16.55 -13.18 -7.73
CA LYS A 235 -16.60 -12.42 -8.99
C LYS A 235 -15.71 -11.18 -8.90
N MET A 236 -14.85 -11.00 -9.92
CA MET A 236 -13.95 -9.85 -10.03
C MET A 236 -14.67 -8.58 -10.48
N ILE A 237 -15.71 -8.72 -11.28
CA ILE A 237 -16.45 -7.57 -11.86
C ILE A 237 -17.79 -7.46 -11.19
N LEU A 238 -17.99 -6.39 -10.42
CA LEU A 238 -19.28 -6.08 -9.83
C LEU A 238 -20.23 -5.54 -10.90
N PRO A 239 -21.48 -6.02 -10.97
CA PRO A 239 -22.48 -5.48 -11.87
C PRO A 239 -22.86 -4.05 -11.46
N LYS A 240 -23.18 -3.19 -12.44
CA LYS A 240 -23.70 -1.85 -12.17
C LYS A 240 -25.03 -1.96 -11.41
N PRO A 241 -25.17 -1.37 -10.20
CA PRO A 241 -26.40 -1.47 -9.42
C PRO A 241 -27.50 -0.60 -10.00
N ASN A 242 -28.73 -0.96 -9.72
CA ASN A 242 -29.89 -0.13 -10.03
C ASN A 242 -30.08 0.94 -8.94
N ASN A 243 -30.04 2.21 -9.32
CA ASN A 243 -30.26 3.34 -8.41
C ASN A 243 -31.65 3.44 -7.82
N THR A 244 -32.65 2.85 -8.49
CA THR A 244 -34.07 2.88 -8.06
C THR A 244 -34.42 1.73 -7.11
N ASP A 245 -33.55 0.74 -6.94
CA ASP A 245 -33.77 -0.37 -6.01
C ASP A 245 -33.49 0.07 -4.58
N MET A 246 -34.53 0.36 -3.81
CA MET A 246 -34.45 0.78 -2.41
C MET A 246 -34.47 -0.38 -1.42
N SER A 247 -34.38 -1.64 -1.88
CA SER A 247 -34.26 -2.80 -1.01
C SER A 247 -32.89 -2.81 -0.30
N ALA A 248 -32.79 -3.57 0.81
CA ALA A 248 -31.52 -3.78 1.49
C ALA A 248 -30.44 -4.41 0.56
N ALA A 249 -30.86 -5.27 -0.38
CA ALA A 249 -29.97 -5.85 -1.37
C ALA A 249 -29.47 -4.80 -2.39
N GLY A 250 -30.37 -3.93 -2.87
CA GLY A 250 -30.03 -2.80 -3.74
C GLY A 250 -29.09 -1.81 -3.05
N GLN A 251 -29.32 -1.50 -1.77
CA GLN A 251 -28.41 -0.66 -0.98
C GLN A 251 -27.02 -1.29 -0.86
N LEU A 252 -26.94 -2.57 -0.50
CA LEU A 252 -25.67 -3.28 -0.41
C LEU A 252 -24.93 -3.30 -1.75
N ALA A 253 -25.64 -3.49 -2.86
CA ALA A 253 -25.04 -3.46 -4.20
C ALA A 253 -24.46 -2.07 -4.53
N ARG A 254 -25.15 -0.98 -4.18
CA ARG A 254 -24.65 0.39 -4.36
C ARG A 254 -23.43 0.66 -3.50
N ASP A 255 -23.47 0.30 -2.22
CA ASP A 255 -22.33 0.50 -1.30
C ASP A 255 -21.07 -0.24 -1.79
N LYS A 256 -21.21 -1.47 -2.28
CA LYS A 256 -20.09 -2.21 -2.90
C LYS A 256 -19.56 -1.52 -4.16
N TYR A 257 -20.45 -1.03 -5.01
CA TYR A 257 -20.09 -0.38 -6.28
C TYR A 257 -19.46 0.99 -6.09
N ILE A 258 -19.82 1.74 -5.04
CA ILE A 258 -19.15 2.99 -4.65
C ILE A 258 -17.68 2.72 -4.34
N VAL A 259 -17.40 1.64 -3.63
CA VAL A 259 -16.02 1.23 -3.30
C VAL A 259 -15.28 0.71 -4.53
N LEU A 260 -15.95 -0.12 -5.35
CA LEU A 260 -15.35 -0.76 -6.52
C LEU A 260 -16.30 -0.72 -7.73
N PRO A 261 -16.18 0.27 -8.62
CA PRO A 261 -17.13 0.48 -9.71
C PRO A 261 -16.94 -0.49 -10.89
N GLY A 262 -17.03 -1.79 -10.61
CA GLY A 262 -17.01 -2.85 -11.61
C GLY A 262 -15.92 -2.69 -12.69
N ILE A 263 -16.27 -2.89 -13.95
CA ILE A 263 -15.32 -2.76 -15.06
C ILE A 263 -14.81 -1.32 -15.25
N ALA A 264 -15.58 -0.31 -14.85
CA ALA A 264 -15.23 1.10 -15.04
C ALA A 264 -13.93 1.49 -14.30
N MET A 265 -13.62 0.82 -13.18
CA MET A 265 -12.38 1.09 -12.43
C MET A 265 -11.12 0.81 -13.27
N TYR A 266 -11.15 -0.17 -14.17
CA TYR A 266 -10.00 -0.55 -15.03
C TYR A 266 -9.72 0.47 -16.14
N PHE A 267 -10.69 1.31 -16.47
CA PHE A 267 -10.54 2.43 -17.42
C PHE A 267 -10.33 3.77 -16.71
N ALA A 268 -10.44 3.80 -15.39
CA ALA A 268 -10.37 5.01 -14.58
C ALA A 268 -9.22 4.98 -13.56
N GLY A 269 -9.54 5.10 -12.28
CA GLY A 269 -8.58 5.36 -11.21
C GLY A 269 -7.62 4.22 -10.88
N GLN A 270 -7.94 2.97 -11.21
CA GLN A 270 -7.15 1.82 -10.79
C GLN A 270 -5.69 1.86 -11.28
N TRP A 271 -5.45 2.31 -12.52
CA TRP A 271 -4.11 2.52 -13.05
C TRP A 271 -3.40 3.68 -12.38
N ILE A 272 -4.14 4.77 -12.11
CA ILE A 272 -3.59 5.99 -11.51
C ILE A 272 -3.08 5.70 -10.11
N VAL A 273 -3.90 5.03 -9.28
CA VAL A 273 -3.50 4.61 -7.92
C VAL A 273 -2.24 3.76 -7.97
N ASN A 274 -2.25 2.70 -8.79
CA ASN A 274 -1.15 1.75 -8.82
C ASN A 274 0.15 2.35 -9.40
N LEU A 275 0.08 3.06 -10.54
CA LEU A 275 1.27 3.67 -11.16
C LEU A 275 1.84 4.78 -10.28
N ASN A 276 0.98 5.60 -9.65
CA ASN A 276 1.43 6.58 -8.68
C ASN A 276 2.09 5.93 -7.47
N TYR A 277 1.45 4.92 -6.89
CA TYR A 277 1.97 4.25 -5.70
C TYR A 277 3.32 3.57 -5.94
N TRP A 278 3.43 2.76 -7.01
CA TRP A 278 4.61 1.96 -7.28
C TRP A 278 5.73 2.71 -8.00
N GLY A 279 5.40 3.74 -8.78
CA GLY A 279 6.35 4.47 -9.62
C GLY A 279 6.76 5.85 -9.12
N CYS A 280 5.92 6.51 -8.31
CA CYS A 280 6.11 7.90 -7.93
C CYS A 280 6.28 8.11 -6.42
N ASN A 281 6.09 7.10 -5.59
CA ASN A 281 6.24 7.21 -4.15
C ASN A 281 7.65 6.93 -3.65
N GLN A 282 8.17 7.81 -2.81
CA GLN A 282 9.52 7.72 -2.26
C GLN A 282 9.77 6.41 -1.52
N TYR A 283 8.92 6.04 -0.58
CA TYR A 283 9.16 4.88 0.28
C TYR A 283 9.11 3.52 -0.45
N ILE A 284 8.57 3.50 -1.67
CA ILE A 284 8.58 2.35 -2.56
C ILE A 284 9.82 2.37 -3.45
N THR A 285 10.00 3.44 -4.24
CA THR A 285 11.05 3.52 -5.27
C THR A 285 12.45 3.55 -4.67
N GLN A 286 12.64 4.13 -3.50
CA GLN A 286 13.93 4.26 -2.79
C GLN A 286 14.66 2.92 -2.66
N ARG A 287 13.95 1.80 -2.50
CA ARG A 287 14.53 0.47 -2.35
C ARG A 287 15.23 -0.04 -3.61
N ALA A 288 14.75 0.36 -4.76
CA ALA A 288 15.29 -0.04 -6.06
C ALA A 288 16.35 0.95 -6.59
N LEU A 289 16.25 2.23 -6.21
CA LEU A 289 17.06 3.30 -6.78
C LEU A 289 18.54 3.27 -6.36
N GLY A 290 18.89 2.54 -5.30
CA GLY A 290 20.28 2.32 -4.90
C GLY A 290 20.97 1.17 -5.64
N ALA A 291 20.24 0.34 -6.41
CA ALA A 291 20.77 -0.89 -6.99
C ALA A 291 21.14 -0.74 -8.46
N LYS A 292 21.91 -1.72 -8.99
CA LYS A 292 22.14 -1.83 -10.44
C LYS A 292 20.82 -2.16 -11.16
N LEU A 293 20.67 -1.68 -12.40
CA LEU A 293 19.42 -1.79 -13.19
C LEU A 293 18.83 -3.20 -13.23
N GLU A 294 19.62 -4.23 -13.55
CA GLU A 294 19.11 -5.61 -13.62
C GLU A 294 18.70 -6.15 -12.25
N THR A 295 19.42 -5.77 -11.19
CA THR A 295 19.07 -6.15 -9.81
C THR A 295 17.75 -5.49 -9.38
N ALA A 296 17.59 -4.20 -9.67
CA ALA A 296 16.37 -3.45 -9.41
C ALA A 296 15.18 -4.04 -10.16
N ARG A 297 15.32 -4.31 -11.46
CA ARG A 297 14.28 -4.92 -12.31
C ARG A 297 13.81 -6.27 -11.75
N LYS A 298 14.76 -7.18 -11.48
CA LYS A 298 14.45 -8.51 -10.94
C LYS A 298 13.76 -8.42 -9.58
N GLY A 299 14.19 -7.50 -8.73
CA GLY A 299 13.56 -7.28 -7.42
C GLY A 299 12.11 -6.78 -7.54
N ILE A 300 11.87 -5.82 -8.41
CA ILE A 300 10.53 -5.28 -8.67
C ILE A 300 9.61 -6.36 -9.28
N LEU A 301 10.12 -7.14 -10.24
CA LEU A 301 9.35 -8.24 -10.85
C LEU A 301 9.05 -9.36 -9.86
N PHE A 302 9.98 -9.66 -8.95
CA PHE A 302 9.76 -10.62 -7.87
C PHE A 302 8.67 -10.14 -6.91
N ALA A 303 8.65 -8.84 -6.56
CA ALA A 303 7.54 -8.25 -5.81
C ALA A 303 6.21 -8.40 -6.58
N GLY A 304 6.20 -8.12 -7.89
CA GLY A 304 5.03 -8.31 -8.75
C GLY A 304 4.52 -9.76 -8.78
N PHE A 305 5.42 -10.72 -8.81
CA PHE A 305 5.06 -12.13 -8.72
C PHE A 305 4.41 -12.49 -7.36
N ILE A 306 4.98 -12.01 -6.25
CA ILE A 306 4.40 -12.23 -4.91
C ILE A 306 3.00 -11.62 -4.80
N LYS A 307 2.77 -10.46 -5.43
CA LYS A 307 1.46 -9.77 -5.45
C LYS A 307 0.32 -10.65 -5.96
N LEU A 308 0.58 -11.62 -6.82
CA LEU A 308 -0.45 -12.54 -7.31
C LEU A 308 -1.03 -13.42 -6.19
N PHE A 309 -0.22 -13.75 -5.19
CA PHE A 309 -0.62 -14.61 -4.07
C PHE A 309 -1.19 -13.84 -2.87
N MET A 310 -0.97 -12.52 -2.81
CA MET A 310 -1.41 -11.72 -1.66
C MET A 310 -2.91 -11.75 -1.41
N PRO A 311 -3.80 -11.69 -2.42
CA PRO A 311 -5.23 -11.83 -2.19
C PRO A 311 -5.63 -13.13 -1.48
N VAL A 312 -4.91 -14.22 -1.73
CA VAL A 312 -5.14 -15.50 -1.02
C VAL A 312 -4.90 -15.31 0.49
N ILE A 313 -3.79 -14.65 0.85
CA ILE A 313 -3.39 -14.46 2.25
C ILE A 313 -4.31 -13.48 2.99
N VAL A 314 -4.66 -12.36 2.33
CA VAL A 314 -5.35 -11.26 3.03
C VAL A 314 -6.86 -11.28 2.87
N MET A 315 -7.40 -11.78 1.75
CA MET A 315 -8.84 -11.70 1.47
C MET A 315 -9.63 -12.97 1.78
N LEU A 316 -9.06 -14.16 1.55
CA LEU A 316 -9.78 -15.41 1.86
C LEU A 316 -10.19 -15.52 3.34
N PRO A 317 -9.39 -15.08 4.34
CA PRO A 317 -9.86 -15.01 5.72
C PRO A 317 -11.10 -14.14 5.90
N GLY A 318 -11.19 -13.00 5.18
CA GLY A 318 -12.36 -12.14 5.19
C GLY A 318 -13.59 -12.80 4.59
N ILE A 319 -13.45 -13.48 3.44
CA ILE A 319 -14.54 -14.25 2.82
C ILE A 319 -14.96 -15.41 3.72
N ALA A 320 -14.01 -16.07 4.38
CA ALA A 320 -14.32 -17.12 5.38
C ALA A 320 -15.13 -16.54 6.55
N ALA A 321 -14.74 -15.37 7.07
CA ALA A 321 -15.50 -14.66 8.09
C ALA A 321 -16.93 -14.34 7.62
N PHE A 322 -17.12 -13.91 6.37
CA PHE A 322 -18.45 -13.66 5.80
C PHE A 322 -19.31 -14.91 5.79
N VAL A 323 -18.80 -16.05 5.32
CA VAL A 323 -19.55 -17.30 5.26
C VAL A 323 -19.91 -17.79 6.67
N LEU A 324 -18.97 -17.75 7.62
CA LEU A 324 -19.21 -18.12 9.00
C LEU A 324 -20.22 -17.17 9.67
N TYR A 325 -20.12 -15.86 9.46
CA TYR A 325 -21.05 -14.87 9.98
C TYR A 325 -22.48 -15.07 9.47
N LYS A 326 -22.61 -15.22 8.14
CA LYS A 326 -23.90 -15.48 7.47
C LYS A 326 -24.62 -16.72 8.04
N ASN A 327 -23.87 -17.72 8.48
CA ASN A 327 -24.40 -18.95 9.04
C ASN A 327 -24.46 -18.94 10.58
N GLY A 328 -24.28 -17.79 11.26
CA GLY A 328 -24.35 -17.67 12.71
C GLY A 328 -23.19 -18.36 13.45
N GLN A 329 -22.09 -18.66 12.78
CA GLN A 329 -20.95 -19.40 13.32
C GLN A 329 -19.83 -18.49 13.87
N LEU A 330 -20.06 -17.18 13.97
CA LEU A 330 -19.14 -16.19 14.56
C LEU A 330 -19.80 -15.49 15.76
N PRO A 331 -19.94 -16.15 16.93
CA PRO A 331 -20.54 -15.54 18.11
C PRO A 331 -19.73 -14.34 18.58
N GLY A 332 -20.41 -13.24 18.92
CA GLY A 332 -19.81 -11.98 19.39
C GLY A 332 -19.14 -11.13 18.32
N PHE A 333 -19.28 -11.48 17.05
CA PHE A 333 -18.85 -10.63 15.93
C PHE A 333 -20.07 -9.89 15.34
N GLU A 334 -20.02 -8.56 15.37
CA GLU A 334 -21.14 -7.70 14.97
C GLU A 334 -21.14 -7.34 13.46
N GLY A 335 -20.24 -7.96 12.66
CA GLY A 335 -20.22 -7.76 11.19
C GLY A 335 -19.45 -6.53 10.71
N GLY A 336 -18.61 -5.92 11.53
CA GLY A 336 -17.75 -4.80 11.13
C GLY A 336 -16.61 -5.23 10.21
N LYS A 337 -16.35 -4.47 9.13
CA LYS A 337 -15.30 -4.79 8.14
C LYS A 337 -13.94 -5.06 8.79
N ASP A 338 -13.41 -4.12 9.57
CA ASP A 338 -12.06 -4.19 10.14
C ASP A 338 -11.92 -5.26 11.25
N GLY A 339 -13.03 -5.78 11.77
CA GLY A 339 -13.06 -6.89 12.72
C GLY A 339 -12.99 -8.29 12.10
N ALA A 340 -13.22 -8.42 10.80
CA ALA A 340 -13.37 -9.72 10.13
C ALA A 340 -12.12 -10.61 10.25
N TYR A 341 -10.93 -10.05 10.04
CA TYR A 341 -9.67 -10.79 10.18
C TYR A 341 -9.43 -11.25 11.61
N SER A 342 -9.58 -10.36 12.59
CA SER A 342 -9.41 -10.67 14.01
C SER A 342 -10.42 -11.72 14.49
N ALA A 343 -11.65 -11.70 13.96
CA ALA A 343 -12.67 -12.73 14.26
C ALA A 343 -12.21 -14.12 13.82
N ILE A 344 -11.59 -14.26 12.65
CA ILE A 344 -11.01 -15.53 12.19
C ILE A 344 -9.82 -15.94 13.06
N LEU A 345 -8.92 -15.00 13.38
CA LEU A 345 -7.75 -15.30 14.22
C LEU A 345 -8.15 -15.82 15.62
N ALA A 346 -9.28 -15.39 16.16
CA ALA A 346 -9.78 -15.84 17.44
C ALA A 346 -10.04 -17.36 17.48
N PHE A 347 -10.35 -17.99 16.35
CA PHE A 347 -10.61 -19.43 16.25
C PHE A 347 -9.40 -20.27 15.90
N LEU A 348 -8.24 -19.67 15.63
CA LEU A 348 -7.04 -20.43 15.31
C LEU A 348 -6.60 -21.29 16.52
N PRO A 349 -6.09 -22.49 16.29
CA PRO A 349 -5.49 -23.32 17.33
C PRO A 349 -4.31 -22.61 18.01
N VAL A 350 -4.01 -23.04 19.23
CA VAL A 350 -2.84 -22.61 19.99
C VAL A 350 -1.56 -22.88 19.18
N GLY A 351 -0.65 -21.94 19.17
CA GLY A 351 0.57 -21.91 18.34
C GLY A 351 0.35 -21.16 17.01
N PHE A 352 -0.74 -21.43 16.30
CA PHE A 352 -1.07 -20.71 15.07
C PHE A 352 -1.51 -19.26 15.30
N LYS A 353 -2.17 -18.97 16.43
CA LYS A 353 -2.47 -17.58 16.84
C LYS A 353 -1.20 -16.78 17.00
N GLY A 354 -0.20 -17.31 17.71
CA GLY A 354 1.08 -16.66 17.92
C GLY A 354 1.80 -16.36 16.60
N LEU A 355 1.79 -17.32 15.66
CA LEU A 355 2.38 -17.14 14.32
C LEU A 355 1.62 -16.08 13.52
N ALA A 356 0.29 -16.08 13.53
CA ALA A 356 -0.52 -15.10 12.82
C ALA A 356 -0.33 -13.67 13.37
N ILE A 357 -0.26 -13.53 14.71
CA ILE A 357 0.04 -12.24 15.36
C ILE A 357 1.47 -11.78 15.01
N ALA A 358 2.44 -12.69 14.99
CA ALA A 358 3.80 -12.38 14.59
C ALA A 358 3.85 -11.91 13.13
N ALA A 359 3.14 -12.57 12.22
CA ALA A 359 3.02 -12.18 10.81
C ALA A 359 2.38 -10.79 10.64
N LEU A 360 1.28 -10.54 11.33
CA LEU A 360 0.61 -9.24 11.34
C LEU A 360 1.54 -8.14 11.89
N THR A 361 2.19 -8.40 13.02
CA THR A 361 3.12 -7.43 13.63
C THR A 361 4.33 -7.19 12.73
N ALA A 362 4.84 -8.24 12.06
CA ALA A 362 5.90 -8.12 11.06
C ALA A 362 5.52 -7.13 9.94
N ALA A 363 4.33 -7.29 9.39
CA ALA A 363 3.81 -6.41 8.34
C ALA A 363 3.69 -4.95 8.81
N ILE A 364 3.13 -4.73 10.01
CA ILE A 364 2.95 -3.39 10.58
C ILE A 364 4.30 -2.71 10.81
N VAL A 365 5.20 -3.37 11.50
CA VAL A 365 6.51 -2.81 11.89
C VAL A 365 7.37 -2.54 10.66
N ALA A 366 7.41 -3.43 9.67
CA ALA A 366 8.13 -3.23 8.40
C ALA A 366 7.62 -1.99 7.66
N SER A 367 6.31 -1.85 7.56
CA SER A 367 5.68 -0.72 6.86
C SER A 367 5.91 0.60 7.59
N LEU A 368 5.76 0.64 8.92
CA LEU A 368 6.08 1.82 9.74
C LEU A 368 7.54 2.23 9.58
N ALA A 369 8.48 1.28 9.69
CA ALA A 369 9.92 1.53 9.55
C ALA A 369 10.27 2.07 8.15
N GLY A 370 9.70 1.50 7.11
CA GLY A 370 9.92 1.93 5.74
C GLY A 370 9.43 3.35 5.46
N LYS A 371 8.23 3.69 5.93
CA LYS A 371 7.65 5.03 5.79
C LYS A 371 8.41 6.07 6.62
N ALA A 372 8.76 5.75 7.87
CA ALA A 372 9.55 6.65 8.72
C ALA A 372 10.95 6.93 8.15
N ASN A 373 11.62 5.92 7.56
CA ASN A 373 12.89 6.14 6.88
C ASN A 373 12.74 7.08 5.67
N SER A 374 11.65 6.97 4.91
CA SER A 374 11.40 7.84 3.77
C SER A 374 11.07 9.28 4.19
N ILE A 375 10.33 9.46 5.28
CA ILE A 375 10.11 10.76 5.92
C ILE A 375 11.47 11.39 6.29
N ALA A 376 12.34 10.62 6.96
CA ALA A 376 13.67 11.06 7.33
C ALA A 376 14.52 11.44 6.10
N THR A 377 14.45 10.65 5.04
CA THR A 377 15.17 10.89 3.79
C THR A 377 14.72 12.20 3.13
N ILE A 378 13.42 12.37 2.90
CA ILE A 378 12.87 13.58 2.28
C ILE A 378 13.19 14.81 3.14
N PHE A 379 12.92 14.76 4.46
CA PHE A 379 13.18 15.89 5.32
C PHE A 379 14.66 16.26 5.33
N THR A 380 15.54 15.30 5.54
CA THR A 380 16.98 15.56 5.71
C THR A 380 17.63 15.99 4.41
N LEU A 381 17.38 15.28 3.29
CA LEU A 381 18.08 15.54 2.04
C LEU A 381 17.43 16.68 1.24
N ASP A 382 16.10 16.74 1.22
CA ASP A 382 15.37 17.65 0.35
C ASP A 382 14.93 18.96 1.03
N ILE A 383 14.87 19.00 2.36
CA ILE A 383 14.52 20.21 3.11
C ILE A 383 15.70 20.68 3.97
N TYR A 384 16.14 19.88 4.95
CA TYR A 384 17.14 20.32 5.92
C TYR A 384 18.46 20.72 5.27
N LYS A 385 19.07 19.84 4.47
CA LYS A 385 20.36 20.11 3.82
C LYS A 385 20.28 21.24 2.79
N LYS A 386 19.13 21.40 2.11
CA LYS A 386 19.00 22.42 1.06
C LYS A 386 18.66 23.80 1.58
N TYR A 387 17.79 23.89 2.59
CA TYR A 387 17.20 25.17 3.02
C TYR A 387 17.59 25.59 4.44
N LEU A 388 17.77 24.64 5.36
CA LEU A 388 18.02 24.94 6.77
C LEU A 388 19.51 24.93 7.12
N ASN A 389 20.27 23.95 6.65
CA ASN A 389 21.71 23.85 6.93
C ASN A 389 22.48 23.25 5.75
N LYS A 390 22.91 24.13 4.83
CA LYS A 390 23.65 23.74 3.62
C LYS A 390 25.03 23.14 3.92
N LEU A 391 25.61 23.46 5.06
CA LEU A 391 26.93 23.00 5.51
C LEU A 391 26.88 21.75 6.42
N ALA A 392 25.69 21.13 6.54
CA ALA A 392 25.54 19.94 7.36
C ALA A 392 26.48 18.82 6.88
N ASP A 393 27.28 18.34 7.82
CA ASP A 393 28.16 17.18 7.63
C ASP A 393 27.36 15.86 7.69
N GLU A 394 28.03 14.74 7.36
CA GLU A 394 27.43 13.41 7.34
C GLU A 394 26.81 13.01 8.69
N LYS A 395 27.49 13.35 9.81
CA LYS A 395 27.00 13.03 11.16
C LYS A 395 25.73 13.80 11.49
N LYS A 396 25.69 15.09 11.16
CA LYS A 396 24.50 15.94 11.35
C LYS A 396 23.33 15.46 10.51
N MET A 397 23.57 15.04 9.26
CA MET A 397 22.50 14.49 8.40
C MET A 397 21.90 13.21 8.99
N VAL A 398 22.73 12.26 9.43
CA VAL A 398 22.25 11.02 10.06
C VAL A 398 21.51 11.32 11.36
N TRP A 399 22.02 12.22 12.18
CA TRP A 399 21.38 12.62 13.44
C TRP A 399 20.01 13.29 13.17
N THR A 400 19.95 14.23 12.22
CA THR A 400 18.69 14.87 11.79
C THR A 400 17.70 13.83 11.28
N GLY A 401 18.15 12.87 10.48
CA GLY A 401 17.30 11.78 10.01
C GLY A 401 16.71 10.95 11.16
N ARG A 402 17.51 10.58 12.15
CA ARG A 402 17.06 9.86 13.34
C ARG A 402 16.08 10.66 14.19
N LEU A 403 16.34 11.96 14.37
CA LEU A 403 15.42 12.86 15.07
C LEU A 403 14.09 12.97 14.32
N THR A 404 14.13 13.09 13.01
CA THR A 404 12.91 13.15 12.17
C THR A 404 12.08 11.87 12.29
N VAL A 405 12.71 10.69 12.30
CA VAL A 405 12.02 9.42 12.56
C VAL A 405 11.32 9.45 13.92
N PHE A 406 12.05 9.84 14.95
CA PHE A 406 11.51 9.89 16.31
C PHE A 406 10.32 10.84 16.43
N VAL A 407 10.46 12.07 15.93
CA VAL A 407 9.39 13.08 15.96
C VAL A 407 8.17 12.62 15.16
N SER A 408 8.35 12.09 13.95
CA SER A 408 7.24 11.63 13.11
C SER A 408 6.45 10.48 13.77
N MET A 409 7.12 9.58 14.47
CA MET A 409 6.48 8.49 15.20
C MET A 409 5.69 9.00 16.42
N ILE A 410 6.23 9.98 17.16
CA ILE A 410 5.50 10.61 18.26
C ILE A 410 4.24 11.32 17.74
N VAL A 411 4.37 12.09 16.66
CA VAL A 411 3.22 12.75 16.02
C VAL A 411 2.17 11.71 15.62
N ALA A 412 2.56 10.60 15.00
CA ALA A 412 1.65 9.54 14.64
C ALA A 412 0.91 8.98 15.87
N VAL A 413 1.61 8.71 16.98
CA VAL A 413 0.98 8.24 18.23
C VAL A 413 -0.03 9.26 18.78
N ILE A 414 0.32 10.55 18.81
CA ILE A 414 -0.58 11.60 19.29
C ILE A 414 -1.89 11.63 18.50
N PHE A 415 -1.80 11.56 17.16
CA PHE A 415 -2.99 11.61 16.30
C PHE A 415 -3.82 10.33 16.33
N THR A 416 -3.20 9.18 16.64
CA THR A 416 -3.91 7.89 16.75
C THR A 416 -4.47 7.63 18.15
N TRP A 417 -4.02 8.37 19.17
CA TRP A 417 -4.37 8.11 20.56
C TRP A 417 -5.87 8.09 20.83
N GLN A 418 -6.61 9.01 20.21
CA GLN A 418 -8.06 9.14 20.29
C GLN A 418 -8.73 9.09 18.90
N ASP A 419 -8.05 8.50 17.91
CA ASP A 419 -8.52 8.45 16.52
C ASP A 419 -8.98 9.84 16.00
N LEU A 420 -8.13 10.84 16.20
CA LEU A 420 -8.43 12.23 15.82
C LEU A 420 -8.74 12.41 14.31
N LEU A 421 -8.37 11.45 13.48
CA LEU A 421 -8.60 11.46 12.03
C LEU A 421 -9.83 10.64 11.61
N GLY A 422 -10.50 9.95 12.55
CA GLY A 422 -11.69 9.16 12.27
C GLY A 422 -11.46 7.93 11.39
N ILE A 423 -10.28 7.31 11.50
CA ILE A 423 -9.83 6.19 10.65
C ILE A 423 -10.79 4.98 10.79
N GLY A 424 -11.29 4.72 12.01
CA GLY A 424 -12.15 3.58 12.31
C GLY A 424 -13.57 3.69 11.72
N GLY A 425 -14.02 4.87 11.29
CA GLY A 425 -15.40 5.10 10.84
C GLY A 425 -15.73 4.61 9.43
N GLU A 426 -14.79 4.72 8.47
CA GLU A 426 -15.01 4.39 7.05
C GLU A 426 -14.48 2.99 6.65
N GLY A 427 -13.72 2.34 7.55
CA GLY A 427 -12.91 1.18 7.23
C GLY A 427 -11.53 1.61 6.70
N GLY A 428 -10.47 1.08 7.33
CA GLY A 428 -9.13 1.63 7.17
C GLY A 428 -8.56 1.57 5.76
N PHE A 429 -8.86 0.53 5.00
CA PHE A 429 -8.40 0.43 3.60
C PHE A 429 -9.06 1.49 2.70
N THR A 430 -10.38 1.62 2.77
CA THR A 430 -11.14 2.62 1.99
C THR A 430 -10.71 4.03 2.34
N PHE A 431 -10.52 4.35 3.63
CA PHE A 431 -10.01 5.64 4.10
C PHE A 431 -8.68 6.02 3.42
N ILE A 432 -7.69 5.13 3.47
CA ILE A 432 -6.37 5.41 2.89
C ILE A 432 -6.46 5.58 1.37
N GLN A 433 -7.19 4.73 0.68
CA GLN A 433 -7.33 4.81 -0.77
C GLN A 433 -8.03 6.09 -1.22
N LYS A 434 -9.08 6.51 -0.51
CA LYS A 434 -9.81 7.75 -0.77
C LYS A 434 -8.91 8.99 -0.60
N TYR A 435 -8.27 9.14 0.55
CA TYR A 435 -7.42 10.32 0.83
C TYR A 435 -6.13 10.35 0.00
N THR A 436 -5.50 9.22 -0.25
CA THR A 436 -4.39 9.13 -1.21
C THR A 436 -4.87 9.45 -2.63
N GLY A 437 -6.12 9.12 -2.93
CA GLY A 437 -6.77 9.39 -4.20
C GLY A 437 -6.93 10.87 -4.54
N PHE A 438 -7.02 11.75 -3.55
CA PHE A 438 -7.10 13.20 -3.79
C PHE A 438 -5.85 13.78 -4.48
N ILE A 439 -4.74 13.11 -4.34
CA ILE A 439 -3.42 13.59 -4.76
C ILE A 439 -2.91 12.84 -5.98
N SER A 440 -3.21 11.56 -6.03
CA SER A 440 -2.67 10.64 -7.04
C SER A 440 -2.85 11.12 -8.48
N PRO A 441 -3.97 11.72 -8.90
CA PRO A 441 -4.14 12.20 -10.28
C PRO A 441 -3.14 13.27 -10.67
N GLY A 442 -2.95 14.31 -9.84
CA GLY A 442 -2.01 15.40 -10.11
C GLY A 442 -0.56 14.95 -10.11
N VAL A 443 -0.19 14.14 -9.10
CA VAL A 443 1.18 13.60 -9.00
C VAL A 443 1.48 12.68 -10.16
N PHE A 444 0.60 11.75 -10.48
CA PHE A 444 0.84 10.81 -11.58
C PHE A 444 0.89 11.51 -12.94
N ALA A 445 0.01 12.48 -13.21
CA ALA A 445 0.07 13.29 -14.43
C ALA A 445 1.41 14.01 -14.58
N MET A 446 1.91 14.60 -13.48
CA MET A 446 3.21 15.26 -13.46
C MET A 446 4.36 14.28 -13.73
N PHE A 447 4.34 13.08 -13.14
CA PHE A 447 5.38 12.09 -13.35
C PHE A 447 5.35 11.51 -14.76
N ILE A 448 4.20 11.08 -15.28
CA ILE A 448 4.10 10.45 -16.59
C ILE A 448 4.47 11.41 -17.72
N LEU A 449 3.99 12.66 -17.68
CA LEU A 449 4.36 13.67 -18.65
C LEU A 449 5.83 14.10 -18.47
N GLY A 450 6.33 14.14 -17.22
CA GLY A 450 7.72 14.45 -16.94
C GLY A 450 8.69 13.41 -17.46
N LEU A 451 8.35 12.13 -17.36
CA LEU A 451 9.16 11.02 -17.84
C LEU A 451 9.15 10.94 -19.38
N PHE A 452 7.99 11.02 -20.01
CA PHE A 452 7.82 10.58 -21.39
C PHE A 452 7.54 11.70 -22.39
N TRP A 453 7.16 12.90 -21.94
CA TRP A 453 6.86 14.01 -22.83
C TRP A 453 7.83 15.19 -22.66
N LYS A 454 8.71 15.39 -23.65
CA LYS A 454 9.81 16.36 -23.59
C LYS A 454 9.38 17.81 -23.44
N ARG A 455 8.13 18.14 -23.78
CA ARG A 455 7.62 19.52 -23.81
C ARG A 455 7.16 20.04 -22.44
N THR A 456 6.84 19.14 -21.49
CA THR A 456 6.26 19.52 -20.18
C THR A 456 7.12 20.53 -19.44
N THR A 457 6.50 21.63 -18.98
CA THR A 457 7.15 22.74 -18.25
C THR A 457 6.96 22.62 -16.74
N GLY A 458 7.78 23.35 -15.96
CA GLY A 458 7.63 23.41 -14.50
C GLY A 458 6.34 24.12 -14.06
N THR A 459 5.90 25.13 -14.82
CA THR A 459 4.61 25.80 -14.59
C THR A 459 3.43 24.87 -14.83
N ALA A 460 3.49 24.05 -15.89
CA ALA A 460 2.48 23.03 -16.15
C ALA A 460 2.45 21.97 -15.04
N ALA A 461 3.61 21.55 -14.52
CA ALA A 461 3.69 20.60 -13.43
C ALA A 461 3.04 21.14 -12.15
N MET A 462 3.31 22.40 -11.78
CA MET A 462 2.69 23.04 -10.61
C MET A 462 1.18 23.22 -10.82
N ALA A 463 0.75 23.68 -12.00
CA ALA A 463 -0.66 23.78 -12.33
C ALA A 463 -1.35 22.41 -12.27
N GLY A 464 -0.71 21.36 -12.78
CA GLY A 464 -1.24 19.99 -12.75
C GLY A 464 -1.43 19.46 -11.32
N LEU A 465 -0.47 19.72 -10.43
CA LEU A 465 -0.59 19.32 -9.02
C LEU A 465 -1.79 20.00 -8.35
N ILE A 466 -1.93 21.32 -8.53
CA ILE A 466 -3.04 22.10 -7.96
C ILE A 466 -4.36 21.67 -8.59
N THR A 467 -4.44 21.56 -9.91
CA THR A 467 -5.65 21.15 -10.63
C THR A 467 -6.11 19.76 -10.18
N GLY A 468 -5.21 18.79 -10.09
CA GLY A 468 -5.56 17.43 -9.66
C GLY A 468 -6.15 17.40 -8.25
N PHE A 469 -5.57 18.15 -7.32
CA PHE A 469 -6.08 18.26 -5.95
C PHE A 469 -7.44 19.00 -5.89
N VAL A 470 -7.57 20.14 -6.56
CA VAL A 470 -8.82 20.92 -6.61
C VAL A 470 -9.94 20.13 -7.26
N LEU A 471 -9.66 19.42 -8.36
CA LEU A 471 -10.66 18.57 -9.02
C LEU A 471 -11.09 17.39 -8.14
N SER A 472 -10.18 16.79 -7.40
CA SER A 472 -10.52 15.72 -6.47
C SER A 472 -11.48 16.23 -5.37
N ILE A 473 -11.21 17.41 -4.80
CA ILE A 473 -12.14 18.07 -3.86
C ILE A 473 -13.49 18.39 -4.55
N PHE A 474 -13.42 18.93 -5.75
CA PHE A 474 -14.62 19.31 -6.52
C PHE A 474 -15.54 18.11 -6.78
N PHE A 475 -15.01 17.02 -7.31
CA PHE A 475 -15.80 15.81 -7.59
C PHE A 475 -16.36 15.16 -6.34
N ASN A 476 -15.62 15.21 -5.21
CA ASN A 476 -16.11 14.60 -3.97
C ASN A 476 -17.17 15.43 -3.26
N ASN A 477 -17.14 16.78 -3.35
CA ASN A 477 -18.00 17.62 -2.52
C ASN A 477 -19.01 18.48 -3.28
N TYR A 478 -18.70 18.87 -4.53
CA TYR A 478 -19.49 19.89 -5.24
C TYR A 478 -20.12 19.41 -6.54
N ALA A 479 -19.53 18.43 -7.22
CA ALA A 479 -19.93 18.02 -8.56
C ALA A 479 -21.41 17.58 -8.64
N ILE A 480 -21.89 16.83 -7.64
CA ILE A 480 -23.28 16.35 -7.58
C ILE A 480 -24.26 17.52 -7.47
N GLY A 481 -23.93 18.54 -6.66
CA GLY A 481 -24.79 19.73 -6.50
C GLY A 481 -24.88 20.57 -7.76
N ILE A 482 -23.88 20.53 -8.63
CA ILE A 482 -23.82 21.34 -9.87
C ILE A 482 -24.31 20.56 -11.08
N PHE A 483 -23.91 19.30 -11.24
CA PHE A 483 -24.14 18.48 -12.43
C PHE A 483 -25.19 17.37 -12.23
N GLY A 484 -25.78 17.27 -11.03
CA GLY A 484 -26.73 16.20 -10.68
C GLY A 484 -26.07 14.87 -10.39
N THR A 485 -26.93 13.87 -10.14
CA THR A 485 -26.50 12.52 -9.75
C THR A 485 -26.12 11.64 -10.95
N GLU A 486 -26.49 12.00 -12.17
CA GLU A 486 -26.17 11.23 -13.37
C GLU A 486 -25.85 12.16 -14.54
N ASN A 487 -24.71 11.96 -15.18
CA ASN A 487 -24.23 12.68 -16.35
C ASN A 487 -23.23 11.84 -17.14
N ILE A 488 -22.66 12.39 -18.24
CA ILE A 488 -21.71 11.69 -19.10
C ILE A 488 -20.41 11.29 -18.38
N MET A 489 -20.03 11.97 -17.30
CA MET A 489 -18.79 11.72 -16.58
C MET A 489 -18.97 10.68 -15.48
N TYR A 490 -20.13 10.64 -14.82
CA TYR A 490 -20.36 9.75 -13.69
C TYR A 490 -21.83 9.46 -13.45
N THR A 491 -22.08 8.40 -12.69
CA THR A 491 -23.32 8.13 -11.97
C THR A 491 -22.98 8.13 -10.48
N ALA A 492 -23.69 8.92 -9.67
CA ALA A 492 -23.62 8.92 -8.22
C ALA A 492 -24.65 7.94 -7.65
N TYR A 493 -24.27 7.28 -6.56
CA TYR A 493 -25.10 6.27 -5.89
C TYR A 493 -25.42 6.69 -4.47
N LEU A 494 -26.65 6.40 -4.03
CA LEU A 494 -27.09 6.65 -2.66
C LEU A 494 -26.37 5.66 -1.73
N ASN A 495 -25.55 6.16 -0.81
CA ASN A 495 -24.85 5.35 0.17
C ASN A 495 -25.72 5.05 1.41
N LYS A 496 -25.24 4.17 2.30
CA LYS A 496 -25.97 3.80 3.54
C LYS A 496 -26.28 4.96 4.49
N SER A 497 -25.56 6.10 4.39
CA SER A 497 -25.80 7.31 5.20
C SER A 497 -26.87 8.22 4.58
N GLY A 498 -27.46 7.86 3.44
CA GLY A 498 -28.46 8.69 2.76
C GLY A 498 -27.85 9.81 1.90
N ALA A 499 -26.55 9.82 1.67
CA ALA A 499 -25.89 10.78 0.79
C ALA A 499 -25.56 10.15 -0.57
N TYR A 500 -25.66 10.96 -1.65
CA TYR A 500 -25.16 10.53 -2.96
C TYR A 500 -23.63 10.64 -3.02
N GLU A 501 -22.99 9.61 -3.52
CA GLU A 501 -21.53 9.53 -3.65
C GLU A 501 -21.13 9.03 -5.04
N ILE A 502 -20.15 9.70 -5.65
CA ILE A 502 -19.52 9.26 -6.90
C ILE A 502 -18.41 8.26 -6.52
N PRO A 503 -18.31 7.06 -7.16
CA PRO A 503 -17.23 6.15 -6.91
C PRO A 503 -15.86 6.84 -7.07
N PHE A 504 -15.02 6.79 -6.03
CA PHE A 504 -13.79 7.58 -5.96
C PHE A 504 -12.80 7.26 -7.08
N LEU A 505 -12.78 6.02 -7.58
CA LEU A 505 -11.96 5.63 -8.73
C LEU A 505 -12.40 6.31 -10.04
N ILE A 506 -13.69 6.61 -10.18
CA ILE A 506 -14.21 7.38 -11.33
C ILE A 506 -13.79 8.84 -11.20
N ASN A 507 -13.95 9.45 -10.01
CA ASN A 507 -13.47 10.80 -9.72
C ASN A 507 -12.00 10.96 -10.06
N MET A 508 -11.19 9.99 -9.64
CA MET A 508 -9.76 9.96 -9.87
C MET A 508 -9.43 9.91 -11.37
N GLY A 509 -10.17 9.11 -12.13
CA GLY A 509 -10.02 9.02 -13.58
C GLY A 509 -10.24 10.37 -14.26
N TRP A 510 -11.36 11.04 -13.99
CA TRP A 510 -11.67 12.35 -14.57
C TRP A 510 -10.72 13.44 -14.09
N SER A 511 -10.38 13.46 -12.80
CA SER A 511 -9.39 14.38 -12.26
C SER A 511 -8.04 14.25 -12.97
N PHE A 512 -7.61 13.01 -13.27
CA PHE A 512 -6.39 12.76 -14.04
C PHE A 512 -6.48 13.27 -15.48
N VAL A 513 -7.54 12.93 -16.20
CA VAL A 513 -7.72 13.35 -17.62
C VAL A 513 -7.70 14.87 -17.74
N ILE A 514 -8.49 15.57 -16.91
CA ILE A 514 -8.56 17.03 -16.93
C ILE A 514 -7.19 17.63 -16.54
N THR A 515 -6.51 17.05 -15.56
CA THR A 515 -5.16 17.48 -15.16
C THR A 515 -4.16 17.33 -16.29
N VAL A 516 -4.18 16.20 -17.00
CA VAL A 516 -3.29 15.97 -18.18
C VAL A 516 -3.59 17.01 -19.26
N VAL A 517 -4.87 17.25 -19.59
CA VAL A 517 -5.26 18.27 -20.58
C VAL A 517 -4.77 19.65 -20.14
N THR A 518 -4.93 20.02 -18.89
CA THR A 518 -4.43 21.30 -18.34
C THR A 518 -2.91 21.43 -18.49
N MET A 519 -2.18 20.39 -18.10
CA MET A 519 -0.71 20.39 -18.21
C MET A 519 -0.23 20.44 -19.65
N VAL A 520 -0.89 19.71 -20.54
CA VAL A 520 -0.58 19.73 -21.99
C VAL A 520 -0.83 21.12 -22.56
N THR A 521 -1.99 21.73 -22.30
CA THR A 521 -2.35 23.07 -22.77
C THR A 521 -1.33 24.12 -22.33
N ILE A 522 -0.99 24.14 -21.04
CA ILE A 522 0.00 25.08 -20.51
C ILE A 522 1.39 24.83 -21.14
N SER A 523 1.77 23.57 -21.34
CA SER A 523 3.06 23.23 -21.94
C SER A 523 3.16 23.62 -23.42
N PHE A 524 2.04 23.77 -24.13
CA PHE A 524 2.05 24.28 -25.50
C PHE A 524 2.49 25.75 -25.59
N ALA A 525 2.34 26.55 -24.55
CA ALA A 525 2.87 27.91 -24.46
C ALA A 525 4.41 27.93 -24.24
N GLY A 526 4.99 26.80 -23.87
CA GLY A 526 6.44 26.67 -23.64
C GLY A 526 7.21 26.14 -24.88
N PRO A 527 8.52 25.89 -24.73
CA PRO A 527 9.37 25.39 -25.78
C PRO A 527 8.94 24.01 -26.27
N LYS A 528 9.19 23.69 -27.56
CA LYS A 528 8.90 22.35 -28.13
C LYS A 528 9.66 21.24 -27.42
N VAL A 529 10.87 21.51 -26.95
CA VAL A 529 11.69 20.61 -26.13
C VAL A 529 12.16 21.41 -24.91
N ASN A 530 11.79 20.95 -23.71
CA ASN A 530 12.26 21.56 -22.47
C ASN A 530 13.74 21.13 -22.25
N PRO A 531 14.66 22.08 -21.96
CA PRO A 531 16.07 21.75 -21.70
C PRO A 531 16.29 20.74 -20.56
N LYS A 532 15.34 20.65 -19.64
CA LYS A 532 15.36 19.70 -18.50
C LYS A 532 14.68 18.37 -18.83
N SER A 533 14.29 18.12 -20.08
CA SER A 533 13.71 16.84 -20.49
C SER A 533 14.76 15.73 -20.46
N PHE A 534 14.35 14.53 -20.04
CA PHE A 534 15.24 13.38 -20.07
C PHE A 534 15.44 12.88 -21.51
N GLU A 535 16.68 12.48 -21.80
CA GLU A 535 16.98 11.76 -23.02
C GLU A 535 16.61 10.29 -22.85
N ILE A 536 15.64 9.86 -23.65
CA ILE A 536 15.15 8.49 -23.67
C ILE A 536 15.69 7.81 -24.92
N ASP A 537 16.45 6.73 -24.71
CA ASP A 537 16.89 5.82 -25.74
C ASP A 537 16.16 4.48 -25.60
N ALA A 538 15.65 3.94 -26.69
CA ALA A 538 14.93 2.67 -26.71
C ALA A 538 15.76 1.49 -26.17
N SER A 539 17.10 1.57 -26.25
CA SER A 539 18.00 0.56 -25.68
C SER A 539 17.87 0.41 -24.16
N MET A 540 17.46 1.48 -23.45
CA MET A 540 17.26 1.47 -22.00
C MET A 540 16.15 0.48 -21.57
N PHE A 541 15.19 0.23 -22.44
CA PHE A 541 14.03 -0.60 -22.17
C PHE A 541 14.23 -2.07 -22.53
N LYS A 542 15.37 -2.40 -23.14
CA LYS A 542 15.73 -3.80 -23.41
C LYS A 542 15.89 -4.55 -22.09
N VAL A 543 15.31 -5.72 -22.01
CA VAL A 543 15.35 -6.60 -20.84
C VAL A 543 16.15 -7.86 -21.15
N SER A 544 16.80 -8.44 -20.13
CA SER A 544 17.49 -9.72 -20.26
C SER A 544 16.51 -10.89 -20.47
N LYS A 545 16.97 -12.01 -21.02
CA LYS A 545 16.12 -13.21 -21.18
C LYS A 545 15.51 -13.68 -19.87
N SER A 546 16.26 -13.67 -18.76
CA SER A 546 15.75 -14.06 -17.45
C SER A 546 14.65 -13.10 -16.94
N THR A 547 14.81 -11.79 -17.18
CA THR A 547 13.80 -10.79 -16.84
C THR A 547 12.53 -10.98 -17.68
N LEU A 548 12.67 -11.27 -18.98
CA LEU A 548 11.54 -11.55 -19.86
C LEU A 548 10.75 -12.79 -19.42
N ILE A 549 11.43 -13.86 -19.00
CA ILE A 549 10.79 -15.08 -18.50
C ILE A 549 9.93 -14.75 -17.25
N LEU A 550 10.45 -13.97 -16.31
CA LEU A 550 9.68 -13.56 -15.13
C LEU A 550 8.44 -12.75 -15.50
N ILE A 551 8.56 -11.83 -16.45
CA ILE A 551 7.42 -11.07 -16.97
C ILE A 551 6.36 -12.00 -17.57
N VAL A 552 6.76 -12.92 -18.46
CA VAL A 552 5.83 -13.84 -19.13
C VAL A 552 5.12 -14.74 -18.12
N ILE A 553 5.84 -15.29 -17.15
CA ILE A 553 5.24 -16.14 -16.10
C ILE A 553 4.22 -15.33 -15.29
N THR A 554 4.57 -14.11 -14.88
CA THR A 554 3.66 -13.24 -14.11
C THR A 554 2.40 -12.92 -14.90
N LEU A 555 2.54 -12.57 -16.19
CA LEU A 555 1.40 -12.28 -17.07
C LEU A 555 0.51 -13.50 -17.32
N MET A 556 1.09 -14.69 -17.53
CA MET A 556 0.31 -15.91 -17.71
C MET A 556 -0.51 -16.25 -16.47
N LEU A 557 0.11 -16.17 -15.28
CA LEU A 557 -0.59 -16.42 -14.02
C LEU A 557 -1.68 -15.39 -13.78
N LEU A 558 -1.39 -14.10 -14.00
CA LEU A 558 -2.37 -13.03 -13.88
C LEU A 558 -3.57 -13.25 -14.81
N SER A 559 -3.31 -13.59 -16.08
CA SER A 559 -4.38 -13.87 -17.04
C SER A 559 -5.22 -15.07 -16.62
N ALA A 560 -4.60 -16.14 -16.13
CA ALA A 560 -5.32 -17.31 -15.63
C ALA A 560 -6.23 -16.97 -14.43
N LEU A 561 -5.77 -16.12 -13.51
CA LEU A 561 -6.57 -15.64 -12.37
C LEU A 561 -7.80 -14.83 -12.84
N TYR A 562 -7.61 -13.89 -13.77
CA TYR A 562 -8.73 -13.13 -14.32
C TYR A 562 -9.73 -14.00 -15.09
N VAL A 563 -9.26 -14.95 -15.91
CA VAL A 563 -10.16 -15.91 -16.62
C VAL A 563 -10.97 -16.74 -15.63
N LYS A 564 -10.36 -17.14 -14.50
CA LYS A 564 -11.03 -17.99 -13.50
C LYS A 564 -12.12 -17.24 -12.71
N PHE A 565 -11.90 -15.95 -12.39
CA PHE A 565 -12.75 -15.18 -11.46
C PHE A 565 -13.48 -14.00 -12.11
N TRP A 566 -13.46 -13.92 -13.43
CA TRP A 566 -14.11 -12.84 -14.20
C TRP A 566 -15.57 -12.57 -13.85
#